data_25ade8ed1e3c62eba70678906327d4aa
#
_entry.id   25ade8ed1e3c62eba70678906327d4aa
#
_cell.length_a   1.000
_cell.length_b   1.000
_cell.length_c   1.000
_cell.angle_alpha   90.00
_cell.angle_beta   90.00
_cell.angle_gamma   90.00
#
_symmetry.space_group_name_H-M   'P 1'
#
loop_
_entity.id
_entity.type
_entity.pdbx_description
1 polymer ?
#
loop_
_entity_poly.entity_id
_entity_poly.type
_entity_poly.pdbx_seq_one_letter_code
_entity_poly.pdbx_strand_id
1 'polypeptide(L)'
;MFEALKTSPRFRVQSPFLQNLRRRFGKLGLRLLLVLVPLFFLRACIVTYVPPDKIGVRQISYGFGKGLQKEPVSPGWRREVSSYERIFTFPRDVQAVEFTNNAAETGAGHTQRPAVKVPTVDGYPVDLDVTVLYRVTDPYLLASRFGLSKAYEDAVVVRFTDPMVKQFLGELLAEEFYHEKRLSQVHALKAALAQRFTDNGLELADMLIRQYDYPDTFQQLTEQKKIQDQSVLTNQALAKQAEVQTRLNRVIAEGQNLVNVSTAEFNAQITEINAKKNLYQRQKTAEADLLVKSAQANGTEQINRALEGAGSAKLLRLRRGIALLEGIKGPIYITEDPTDLGRLGNPK
;
A
#
# COMPACT_ATOMS: atom_id res chain seq x y z
N MET A 1 43.06 -55.71 -48.11
CA MET A 1 43.50 -56.22 -46.82
C MET A 1 42.69 -55.43 -45.77
N PHE A 2 41.64 -55.85 -45.24
CA PHE A 2 41.09 -57.03 -44.61
C PHE A 2 39.55 -57.07 -44.81
N GLU A 3 39.16 -58.13 -45.53
CA GLU A 3 37.82 -58.68 -45.39
C GLU A 3 37.76 -59.55 -44.12
N ALA A 4 36.55 -59.80 -43.72
CA ALA A 4 36.14 -60.86 -42.80
C ALA A 4 35.92 -60.41 -41.34
N LEU A 5 34.67 -60.15 -41.03
CA LEU A 5 34.02 -60.87 -39.94
C LEU A 5 32.49 -60.82 -40.14
N LYS A 6 32.06 -61.88 -40.78
CA LYS A 6 30.69 -62.14 -41.13
C LYS A 6 30.12 -63.17 -40.16
N THR A 7 28.84 -63.00 -39.88
CA THR A 7 27.86 -64.01 -39.46
C THR A 7 27.91 -64.51 -38.02
N SER A 8 27.02 -64.00 -37.24
CA SER A 8 26.34 -64.72 -36.17
C SER A 8 24.99 -65.28 -36.67
N PRO A 9 24.65 -66.52 -36.48
CA PRO A 9 23.40 -67.13 -36.97
C PRO A 9 22.24 -66.64 -36.00
N ARG A 10 21.27 -65.95 -36.59
CA ARG A 10 20.01 -65.71 -35.95
C ARG A 10 19.25 -67.01 -35.77
N PHE A 11 19.25 -67.55 -34.53
CA PHE A 11 18.36 -68.64 -34.15
C PHE A 11 16.91 -68.14 -34.21
N ARG A 12 16.26 -68.41 -35.34
CA ARG A 12 14.83 -68.16 -35.49
C ARG A 12 14.09 -69.40 -34.92
N VAL A 13 13.85 -69.42 -33.64
CA VAL A 13 12.92 -70.37 -33.01
C VAL A 13 11.52 -70.09 -33.52
N GLN A 14 11.14 -70.70 -34.58
CA GLN A 14 9.79 -70.73 -35.10
C GLN A 14 9.02 -71.84 -34.38
N SER A 15 8.50 -71.55 -33.16
CA SER A 15 7.57 -72.48 -32.56
C SER A 15 6.18 -72.32 -33.23
N PRO A 16 5.63 -73.42 -33.81
CA PRO A 16 4.33 -73.37 -34.49
C PRO A 16 3.19 -72.95 -33.55
N PHE A 17 3.41 -73.05 -32.26
CA PHE A 17 2.51 -72.58 -31.20
C PHE A 17 2.34 -71.09 -31.21
N LEU A 18 3.41 -70.29 -31.31
CA LEU A 18 3.36 -68.81 -31.32
C LEU A 18 2.76 -68.29 -32.64
N GLN A 19 2.90 -68.98 -33.77
CA GLN A 19 2.26 -68.54 -35.00
C GLN A 19 0.73 -68.76 -34.98
N ASN A 20 0.27 -69.85 -34.38
CA ASN A 20 -1.18 -70.07 -34.19
C ASN A 20 -1.83 -69.17 -33.16
N LEU A 21 -1.08 -68.85 -32.12
CA LEU A 21 -1.52 -67.83 -31.13
C LEU A 21 -1.66 -66.46 -31.78
N ARG A 22 -0.65 -66.01 -32.54
CA ARG A 22 -0.65 -64.74 -33.25
C ARG A 22 -1.74 -64.66 -34.32
N ARG A 23 -2.07 -65.78 -35.03
CA ARG A 23 -3.23 -65.80 -35.96
C ARG A 23 -4.58 -65.78 -35.28
N ARG A 24 -4.75 -66.44 -34.14
CA ARG A 24 -5.99 -66.41 -33.38
C ARG A 24 -6.20 -65.07 -32.69
N PHE A 25 -5.17 -64.54 -32.04
CA PHE A 25 -5.21 -63.19 -31.43
C PHE A 25 -5.34 -62.09 -32.47
N GLY A 26 -4.66 -62.21 -33.63
CA GLY A 26 -4.83 -61.26 -34.73
C GLY A 26 -6.26 -61.21 -35.29
N LYS A 27 -6.90 -62.38 -35.46
CA LYS A 27 -8.29 -62.46 -35.94
C LYS A 27 -9.27 -61.97 -34.86
N LEU A 28 -9.03 -62.28 -33.57
CA LEU A 28 -9.84 -61.84 -32.47
C LEU A 28 -9.66 -60.31 -32.24
N GLY A 29 -8.37 -59.82 -32.30
CA GLY A 29 -8.05 -58.40 -32.21
C GLY A 29 -8.62 -57.61 -33.38
N LEU A 30 -8.58 -58.15 -34.61
CA LEU A 30 -9.18 -57.49 -35.76
C LEU A 30 -10.71 -57.42 -35.65
N ARG A 31 -11.36 -58.50 -35.16
CA ARG A 31 -12.83 -58.50 -34.88
C ARG A 31 -13.18 -57.55 -33.77
N LEU A 32 -12.37 -57.48 -32.68
CA LEU A 32 -12.53 -56.55 -31.59
C LEU A 32 -12.34 -55.09 -32.05
N LEU A 33 -11.36 -54.84 -32.87
CA LEU A 33 -11.10 -53.53 -33.49
C LEU A 33 -12.26 -53.12 -34.41
N LEU A 34 -12.79 -54.06 -35.21
CA LEU A 34 -13.89 -53.81 -36.12
C LEU A 34 -15.23 -53.50 -35.39
N VAL A 35 -15.37 -53.93 -34.13
CA VAL A 35 -16.50 -53.58 -33.26
C VAL A 35 -16.20 -52.33 -32.45
N LEU A 36 -14.99 -52.15 -31.90
CA LEU A 36 -14.63 -51.00 -31.09
C LEU A 36 -14.55 -49.69 -31.89
N VAL A 37 -14.08 -49.74 -33.13
CA VAL A 37 -13.96 -48.55 -33.99
C VAL A 37 -15.37 -47.94 -34.25
N PRO A 38 -16.39 -48.67 -34.74
CA PRO A 38 -17.69 -48.09 -34.94
C PRO A 38 -18.36 -47.73 -33.62
N LEU A 39 -18.11 -48.47 -32.51
CA LEU A 39 -18.63 -48.12 -31.18
C LEU A 39 -18.00 -46.79 -30.69
N PHE A 40 -16.72 -46.54 -30.94
CA PHE A 40 -16.04 -45.31 -30.65
C PHE A 40 -16.58 -44.14 -31.50
N PHE A 41 -16.78 -44.37 -32.81
CA PHE A 41 -17.42 -43.38 -33.69
C PHE A 41 -18.88 -43.10 -33.30
N LEU A 42 -19.66 -44.10 -32.94
CA LEU A 42 -21.03 -43.96 -32.43
C LEU A 42 -21.02 -43.09 -31.13
N ARG A 43 -20.09 -43.35 -30.24
CA ARG A 43 -19.93 -42.57 -29.02
C ARG A 43 -19.58 -41.09 -29.33
N ALA A 44 -18.67 -40.86 -30.27
CA ALA A 44 -18.26 -39.51 -30.68
C ALA A 44 -19.40 -38.71 -31.35
N CYS A 45 -20.34 -39.42 -32.03
CA CYS A 45 -21.49 -38.78 -32.69
C CYS A 45 -22.73 -38.60 -31.78
N ILE A 46 -22.73 -39.18 -30.57
CA ILE A 46 -23.92 -39.23 -29.73
C ILE A 46 -23.74 -38.40 -28.43
N VAL A 47 -22.51 -38.07 -28.05
CA VAL A 47 -22.23 -37.46 -26.77
C VAL A 47 -21.37 -36.20 -26.94
N THR A 48 -21.89 -35.10 -26.44
CA THR A 48 -21.22 -33.82 -26.37
C THR A 48 -20.92 -33.45 -24.91
N TYR A 49 -19.75 -32.88 -24.70
CA TYR A 49 -19.37 -32.35 -23.39
C TYR A 49 -19.66 -30.85 -23.31
N VAL A 50 -20.55 -30.46 -22.39
CA VAL A 50 -20.79 -29.06 -22.03
C VAL A 50 -19.85 -28.68 -20.89
N PRO A 51 -18.88 -27.78 -21.10
CA PRO A 51 -17.95 -27.34 -20.08
C PRO A 51 -18.67 -26.71 -18.86
N PRO A 52 -18.05 -26.71 -17.66
CA PRO A 52 -18.67 -26.17 -16.44
C PRO A 52 -18.88 -24.66 -16.47
N ASP A 53 -18.10 -23.94 -17.29
CA ASP A 53 -18.20 -22.51 -17.54
C ASP A 53 -19.30 -22.13 -18.54
N LYS A 54 -20.03 -23.14 -19.10
CA LYS A 54 -21.07 -22.92 -20.12
C LYS A 54 -22.40 -23.52 -19.73
N ILE A 55 -23.45 -22.92 -20.26
CA ILE A 55 -24.84 -23.42 -20.20
C ILE A 55 -25.33 -23.66 -21.60
N GLY A 56 -26.00 -24.77 -21.83
CA GLY A 56 -26.45 -25.18 -23.17
C GLY A 56 -27.94 -24.91 -23.42
N VAL A 57 -28.26 -24.65 -24.67
CA VAL A 57 -29.64 -24.69 -25.19
C VAL A 57 -29.73 -25.76 -26.25
N ARG A 58 -30.72 -26.64 -26.13
CA ARG A 58 -30.97 -27.72 -27.08
C ARG A 58 -31.88 -27.24 -28.21
N GLN A 59 -31.44 -27.45 -29.44
CA GLN A 59 -32.26 -27.27 -30.64
C GLN A 59 -32.57 -28.65 -31.25
N ILE A 60 -33.85 -28.95 -31.43
CA ILE A 60 -34.30 -30.16 -32.14
C ILE A 60 -34.66 -29.79 -33.57
N SER A 61 -33.99 -30.47 -34.53
CA SER A 61 -34.16 -30.16 -35.96
C SER A 61 -35.37 -30.84 -36.58
N TYR A 62 -35.72 -32.04 -36.12
CA TYR A 62 -36.80 -32.85 -36.70
C TYR A 62 -37.69 -33.51 -35.64
N GLY A 63 -38.94 -33.78 -35.98
CA GLY A 63 -39.87 -34.56 -35.15
C GLY A 63 -40.71 -33.75 -34.18
N PHE A 64 -41.28 -34.44 -33.18
CA PHE A 64 -42.09 -33.83 -32.13
C PHE A 64 -41.22 -32.95 -31.22
N GLY A 65 -41.66 -31.72 -30.93
CA GLY A 65 -40.90 -30.79 -30.12
C GLY A 65 -39.78 -30.06 -30.86
N LYS A 66 -39.86 -30.00 -32.20
CA LYS A 66 -38.89 -29.27 -33.02
C LYS A 66 -38.80 -27.82 -32.63
N GLY A 67 -37.57 -27.29 -32.62
CA GLY A 67 -37.23 -25.92 -32.23
C GLY A 67 -36.34 -25.87 -31.00
N LEU A 68 -36.19 -24.66 -30.43
CA LEU A 68 -35.43 -24.45 -29.22
C LEU A 68 -36.17 -24.96 -28.00
N GLN A 69 -35.50 -25.70 -27.14
CA GLN A 69 -36.07 -26.19 -25.89
C GLN A 69 -35.85 -25.17 -24.77
N LYS A 70 -36.92 -24.98 -23.95
CA LYS A 70 -36.86 -24.02 -22.83
C LYS A 70 -35.95 -24.47 -21.70
N GLU A 71 -35.78 -25.78 -21.52
CA GLU A 71 -34.95 -26.32 -20.44
C GLU A 71 -33.47 -26.12 -20.77
N PRO A 72 -32.73 -25.40 -19.91
CA PRO A 72 -31.29 -25.22 -20.10
C PRO A 72 -30.55 -26.54 -19.87
N VAL A 73 -29.57 -26.81 -20.70
CA VAL A 73 -28.71 -27.98 -20.58
C VAL A 73 -27.60 -27.70 -19.60
N SER A 74 -27.61 -28.38 -18.46
CA SER A 74 -26.60 -28.25 -17.42
C SER A 74 -25.22 -28.76 -17.90
N PRO A 75 -24.09 -28.26 -17.34
CA PRO A 75 -22.76 -28.76 -17.63
C PRO A 75 -22.61 -30.27 -17.45
N GLY A 76 -21.65 -30.85 -18.16
CA GLY A 76 -21.30 -32.25 -18.13
C GLY A 76 -21.51 -32.97 -19.47
N TRP A 77 -21.42 -34.30 -19.43
CA TRP A 77 -21.63 -35.12 -20.61
C TRP A 77 -23.13 -35.19 -20.93
N ARG A 78 -23.50 -34.78 -22.12
CA ARG A 78 -24.88 -34.76 -22.60
C ARG A 78 -25.03 -35.53 -23.90
N ARG A 79 -26.18 -36.18 -24.04
CA ARG A 79 -26.50 -36.83 -25.29
C ARG A 79 -26.83 -35.78 -26.34
N GLU A 80 -26.17 -35.88 -27.49
CA GLU A 80 -26.40 -35.04 -28.67
C GLU A 80 -26.34 -35.97 -29.89
N VAL A 81 -27.44 -36.11 -30.59
CA VAL A 81 -27.46 -36.83 -31.86
C VAL A 81 -27.34 -35.79 -32.96
N SER A 82 -26.15 -35.62 -33.48
CA SER A 82 -25.77 -34.50 -34.36
C SER A 82 -26.70 -34.25 -35.55
N SER A 83 -27.39 -35.27 -36.06
CA SER A 83 -28.36 -35.12 -37.14
C SER A 83 -29.76 -34.74 -36.68
N TYR A 84 -30.08 -34.99 -35.40
CA TYR A 84 -31.41 -34.78 -34.86
C TYR A 84 -31.51 -33.59 -33.90
N GLU A 85 -30.55 -33.45 -33.01
CA GLU A 85 -30.46 -32.39 -32.03
C GLU A 85 -29.08 -31.77 -31.99
N ARG A 86 -29.01 -30.49 -31.65
CA ARG A 86 -27.76 -29.76 -31.46
C ARG A 86 -27.80 -28.94 -30.18
N ILE A 87 -26.70 -28.96 -29.42
CA ILE A 87 -26.55 -28.19 -28.19
C ILE A 87 -25.68 -26.97 -28.51
N PHE A 88 -26.24 -25.78 -28.33
CA PHE A 88 -25.52 -24.53 -28.41
C PHE A 88 -25.15 -24.06 -27.02
N THR A 89 -23.91 -23.65 -26.83
CA THR A 89 -23.41 -23.26 -25.51
C THR A 89 -23.21 -21.76 -25.40
N PHE A 90 -23.65 -21.19 -24.28
CA PHE A 90 -23.47 -19.81 -23.89
C PHE A 90 -22.55 -19.75 -22.66
N PRO A 91 -21.74 -18.69 -22.48
CA PRO A 91 -20.92 -18.51 -21.27
C PRO A 91 -21.84 -18.33 -20.06
N ARG A 92 -21.51 -19.00 -18.96
CA ARG A 92 -22.18 -18.87 -17.66
C ARG A 92 -21.43 -17.95 -16.72
N ASP A 93 -20.13 -17.80 -16.94
CA ASP A 93 -19.26 -16.89 -16.24
C ASP A 93 -19.59 -15.43 -16.56
N VAL A 94 -19.09 -14.52 -15.74
CA VAL A 94 -19.25 -13.10 -15.97
C VAL A 94 -18.44 -12.70 -17.19
N GLN A 95 -19.12 -12.11 -18.16
CA GLN A 95 -18.53 -11.55 -19.38
C GLN A 95 -18.41 -10.04 -19.22
N ALA A 96 -17.44 -9.45 -19.92
CA ALA A 96 -17.22 -8.01 -19.91
C ALA A 96 -17.26 -7.43 -21.32
N VAL A 97 -18.01 -6.34 -21.49
CA VAL A 97 -17.94 -5.46 -22.65
C VAL A 97 -17.37 -4.14 -22.19
N GLU A 98 -16.29 -3.72 -22.82
CA GLU A 98 -15.58 -2.49 -22.51
C GLU A 98 -15.79 -1.46 -23.60
N PHE A 99 -16.37 -0.34 -23.21
CA PHE A 99 -16.51 0.84 -24.04
C PHE A 99 -15.33 1.76 -23.76
N THR A 100 -14.29 1.68 -24.57
CA THR A 100 -13.08 2.50 -24.42
C THR A 100 -12.43 2.77 -25.79
N ASN A 101 -11.84 3.93 -25.93
CA ASN A 101 -11.03 4.28 -27.09
C ASN A 101 -9.57 3.78 -26.95
N ASN A 102 -9.18 3.37 -25.72
CA ASN A 102 -7.83 2.90 -25.44
C ASN A 102 -7.77 1.36 -25.44
N ALA A 103 -7.28 0.78 -26.53
CA ALA A 103 -7.13 -0.67 -26.67
C ALA A 103 -6.16 -1.30 -25.64
N ALA A 104 -5.20 -0.53 -25.11
CA ALA A 104 -4.24 -1.02 -24.13
C ALA A 104 -4.87 -1.29 -22.74
N GLU A 105 -6.02 -0.72 -22.46
CA GLU A 105 -6.75 -0.89 -21.21
C GLU A 105 -7.77 -2.03 -21.24
N THR A 106 -7.99 -2.62 -22.41
CA THR A 106 -8.96 -3.71 -22.58
C THR A 106 -8.40 -5.00 -21.98
N GLY A 107 -9.18 -5.64 -21.10
CA GLY A 107 -8.84 -6.92 -20.49
C GLY A 107 -8.75 -8.05 -21.52
N ALA A 108 -7.89 -9.02 -21.29
CA ALA A 108 -7.74 -10.18 -22.16
C ALA A 108 -9.07 -10.97 -22.26
N GLY A 109 -9.58 -11.13 -23.47
CA GLY A 109 -10.83 -11.85 -23.73
C GLY A 109 -12.11 -10.99 -23.62
N HIS A 110 -11.99 -9.70 -23.29
CA HIS A 110 -13.13 -8.78 -23.28
C HIS A 110 -13.46 -8.26 -24.68
N THR A 111 -14.74 -7.94 -24.90
CA THR A 111 -15.18 -7.33 -26.17
C THR A 111 -15.03 -5.82 -26.06
N GLN A 112 -14.21 -5.23 -26.92
CA GLN A 112 -14.01 -3.78 -26.98
C GLN A 112 -15.03 -3.11 -27.90
N ARG A 113 -15.54 -1.95 -27.48
CA ARG A 113 -16.35 -1.02 -28.26
C ARG A 113 -15.84 0.40 -28.06
N PRO A 114 -16.10 1.33 -28.98
CA PRO A 114 -15.73 2.73 -28.81
C PRO A 114 -16.32 3.31 -27.52
N ALA A 115 -15.61 4.26 -26.89
CA ALA A 115 -16.10 4.99 -25.73
C ALA A 115 -17.46 5.65 -25.99
N VAL A 116 -18.30 5.75 -24.97
CA VAL A 116 -19.63 6.33 -25.10
C VAL A 116 -19.53 7.85 -25.07
N LYS A 117 -19.89 8.51 -26.16
CA LYS A 117 -19.93 9.98 -26.26
C LYS A 117 -21.25 10.50 -25.71
N VAL A 118 -21.20 11.15 -24.58
CA VAL A 118 -22.37 11.72 -23.89
C VAL A 118 -22.40 13.24 -24.14
N PRO A 119 -23.41 13.77 -24.82
CA PRO A 119 -23.64 15.21 -24.89
C PRO A 119 -24.21 15.68 -23.55
N THR A 120 -23.54 16.62 -22.89
CA THR A 120 -24.03 17.21 -21.63
C THR A 120 -25.01 18.34 -21.88
N VAL A 121 -25.76 18.78 -20.87
CA VAL A 121 -26.75 19.87 -20.97
C VAL A 121 -26.11 21.19 -21.40
N ASP A 122 -24.86 21.42 -21.00
CA ASP A 122 -24.08 22.61 -21.38
C ASP A 122 -23.37 22.49 -22.74
N GLY A 123 -23.66 21.41 -23.48
CA GLY A 123 -23.21 21.23 -24.87
C GLY A 123 -21.79 20.70 -25.04
N TYR A 124 -21.10 20.35 -23.95
CA TYR A 124 -19.80 19.73 -24.05
C TYR A 124 -19.93 18.22 -24.19
N PRO A 125 -19.35 17.60 -25.22
CA PRO A 125 -19.31 16.15 -25.33
C PRO A 125 -18.31 15.59 -24.30
N VAL A 126 -18.73 14.57 -23.55
CA VAL A 126 -17.87 13.83 -22.61
C VAL A 126 -17.73 12.41 -23.13
N ASP A 127 -16.51 11.95 -23.38
CA ASP A 127 -16.23 10.57 -23.73
C ASP A 127 -16.11 9.75 -22.43
N LEU A 128 -16.95 8.72 -22.30
CA LEU A 128 -17.02 7.89 -21.11
C LEU A 128 -16.47 6.49 -21.39
N ASP A 129 -15.51 6.08 -20.59
CA ASP A 129 -15.06 4.69 -20.55
C ASP A 129 -15.90 3.90 -19.56
N VAL A 130 -16.69 2.97 -20.14
CA VAL A 130 -17.65 2.17 -19.37
C VAL A 130 -17.33 0.68 -19.54
N THR A 131 -17.26 -0.04 -18.44
CA THR A 131 -17.18 -1.50 -18.43
C THR A 131 -18.49 -2.07 -17.93
N VAL A 132 -19.13 -2.90 -18.75
CA VAL A 132 -20.37 -3.60 -18.41
C VAL A 132 -20.06 -5.06 -18.17
N LEU A 133 -20.30 -5.50 -16.93
CA LEU A 133 -20.16 -6.89 -16.51
C LEU A 133 -21.52 -7.54 -16.51
N TYR A 134 -21.69 -8.61 -17.26
CA TYR A 134 -22.95 -9.29 -17.40
C TYR A 134 -22.78 -10.81 -17.39
N ARG A 135 -23.87 -11.50 -17.13
CA ARG A 135 -23.93 -12.97 -17.14
C ARG A 135 -25.18 -13.44 -17.86
N VAL A 136 -25.08 -14.56 -18.57
CA VAL A 136 -26.23 -15.20 -19.21
C VAL A 136 -27.02 -15.99 -18.17
N THR A 137 -28.28 -15.60 -17.93
CA THR A 137 -29.19 -16.28 -17.00
C THR A 137 -30.19 -17.17 -17.72
N ASP A 138 -30.82 -16.65 -18.77
CA ASP A 138 -31.75 -17.41 -19.60
C ASP A 138 -31.25 -17.52 -21.05
N PRO A 139 -30.51 -18.60 -21.38
CA PRO A 139 -29.95 -18.79 -22.70
C PRO A 139 -31.03 -19.11 -23.74
N TYR A 140 -32.23 -19.64 -23.33
CA TYR A 140 -33.37 -19.86 -24.24
C TYR A 140 -33.91 -18.55 -24.77
N LEU A 141 -34.13 -17.59 -23.87
CA LEU A 141 -34.68 -16.29 -24.23
C LEU A 141 -33.73 -15.55 -25.18
N LEU A 142 -32.42 -15.59 -24.90
CA LEU A 142 -31.38 -15.04 -25.78
C LEU A 142 -31.38 -15.70 -27.16
N ALA A 143 -31.34 -17.05 -27.18
CA ALA A 143 -31.30 -17.81 -28.42
C ALA A 143 -32.53 -17.59 -29.28
N SER A 144 -33.72 -17.46 -28.65
CA SER A 144 -35.01 -17.26 -29.38
C SER A 144 -35.14 -15.88 -29.99
N ARG A 145 -34.58 -14.83 -29.34
CA ARG A 145 -34.70 -13.43 -29.81
C ARG A 145 -33.54 -13.00 -30.70
N PHE A 146 -32.30 -13.38 -30.35
CA PHE A 146 -31.09 -12.86 -30.99
C PHE A 146 -30.27 -13.92 -31.73
N GLY A 147 -30.73 -15.17 -31.70
CA GLY A 147 -30.07 -16.29 -32.37
C GLY A 147 -29.03 -17.00 -31.50
N LEU A 148 -28.32 -17.94 -32.11
CA LEU A 148 -27.46 -18.88 -31.43
C LEU A 148 -25.97 -18.44 -31.43
N SER A 149 -25.68 -17.22 -31.86
CA SER A 149 -24.34 -16.64 -31.92
C SER A 149 -24.12 -15.59 -30.82
N LYS A 150 -22.90 -15.05 -30.70
CA LYS A 150 -22.60 -13.92 -29.82
C LYS A 150 -23.25 -12.59 -30.22
N ALA A 151 -24.13 -12.57 -31.24
CA ALA A 151 -24.82 -11.36 -31.70
C ALA A 151 -25.68 -10.68 -30.60
N TYR A 152 -26.03 -11.40 -29.55
CA TYR A 152 -26.71 -10.82 -28.38
C TYR A 152 -25.87 -9.76 -27.67
N GLU A 153 -24.54 -9.82 -27.72
CA GLU A 153 -23.69 -8.78 -27.14
C GLU A 153 -23.97 -7.41 -27.79
N ASP A 154 -23.99 -7.37 -29.11
CA ASP A 154 -24.28 -6.14 -29.84
C ASP A 154 -25.77 -5.77 -29.74
N ALA A 155 -26.66 -6.75 -29.83
CA ALA A 155 -28.08 -6.52 -29.89
C ALA A 155 -28.69 -6.13 -28.52
N VAL A 156 -28.10 -6.60 -27.42
CA VAL A 156 -28.58 -6.29 -26.06
C VAL A 156 -27.61 -5.41 -25.33
N VAL A 157 -26.37 -5.87 -25.08
CA VAL A 157 -25.43 -5.15 -24.21
C VAL A 157 -25.10 -3.79 -24.80
N VAL A 158 -24.61 -3.75 -26.04
CA VAL A 158 -24.19 -2.48 -26.66
C VAL A 158 -25.39 -1.59 -26.94
N ARG A 159 -26.43 -2.14 -27.56
CA ARG A 159 -27.60 -1.37 -28.02
C ARG A 159 -28.43 -0.77 -26.88
N PHE A 160 -28.45 -1.36 -25.70
CA PHE A 160 -29.11 -0.76 -24.54
C PHE A 160 -28.19 0.12 -23.71
N THR A 161 -26.92 -0.26 -23.54
CA THR A 161 -25.98 0.51 -22.70
C THR A 161 -25.71 1.90 -23.28
N ASP A 162 -25.35 2.00 -24.55
CA ASP A 162 -24.96 3.29 -25.16
C ASP A 162 -26.07 4.37 -25.05
N PRO A 163 -27.32 4.11 -25.48
CA PRO A 163 -28.36 5.14 -25.35
C PRO A 163 -28.80 5.42 -23.93
N MET A 164 -28.80 4.39 -23.04
CA MET A 164 -29.16 4.62 -21.65
C MET A 164 -28.11 5.43 -20.90
N VAL A 165 -26.82 5.17 -21.15
CA VAL A 165 -25.73 6.01 -20.62
C VAL A 165 -25.90 7.46 -21.08
N LYS A 166 -26.20 7.68 -22.37
CA LYS A 166 -26.44 9.03 -22.93
C LYS A 166 -27.67 9.68 -22.32
N GLN A 167 -28.73 8.93 -22.08
CA GLN A 167 -29.98 9.44 -21.51
C GLN A 167 -29.78 9.89 -20.06
N PHE A 168 -29.25 9.03 -19.19
CA PHE A 168 -29.15 9.32 -17.78
C PHE A 168 -28.01 10.31 -17.45
N LEU A 169 -26.87 10.17 -18.11
CA LEU A 169 -25.72 11.02 -17.83
C LEU A 169 -25.71 12.29 -18.66
N GLY A 170 -26.44 12.31 -19.79
CA GLY A 170 -26.62 13.52 -20.58
C GLY A 170 -27.48 14.60 -19.92
N GLU A 171 -28.19 14.28 -18.85
CA GLU A 171 -28.93 15.24 -18.02
C GLU A 171 -28.01 16.05 -17.06
N LEU A 172 -26.74 15.66 -16.97
CA LEU A 172 -25.76 16.32 -16.12
C LEU A 172 -25.04 17.44 -16.88
N LEU A 173 -24.63 18.47 -16.13
CA LEU A 173 -23.64 19.45 -16.59
C LEU A 173 -22.25 18.80 -16.60
N ALA A 174 -21.36 19.27 -17.47
CA ALA A 174 -19.99 18.73 -17.53
C ALA A 174 -19.25 18.85 -16.18
N GLU A 175 -19.48 19.89 -15.41
CA GLU A 175 -18.92 20.07 -14.06
C GLU A 175 -19.52 19.08 -13.03
N GLU A 176 -20.78 18.68 -13.19
CA GLU A 176 -21.49 17.80 -12.26
C GLU A 176 -20.98 16.33 -12.30
N PHE A 177 -20.24 15.95 -13.35
CA PHE A 177 -19.58 14.66 -13.39
C PHE A 177 -18.50 14.48 -12.30
N TYR A 178 -18.01 15.57 -11.72
CA TYR A 178 -17.08 15.53 -10.57
C TYR A 178 -17.79 15.55 -9.21
N HIS A 179 -19.13 15.69 -9.18
CA HIS A 179 -19.93 15.87 -7.95
C HIS A 179 -20.78 14.63 -7.62
N GLU A 180 -21.37 14.63 -6.44
CA GLU A 180 -22.21 13.53 -5.94
C GLU A 180 -23.45 13.26 -6.79
N LYS A 181 -23.97 14.23 -7.52
CA LYS A 181 -25.12 14.04 -8.42
C LYS A 181 -24.90 12.93 -9.44
N ARG A 182 -23.68 12.74 -9.92
CA ARG A 182 -23.31 11.64 -10.79
C ARG A 182 -23.65 10.29 -10.17
N LEU A 183 -23.35 10.09 -8.89
CA LEU A 183 -23.56 8.79 -8.23
C LEU A 183 -25.03 8.39 -8.25
N SER A 184 -25.94 9.34 -7.99
CA SER A 184 -27.39 9.08 -8.05
C SER A 184 -27.87 8.70 -9.45
N GLN A 185 -27.36 9.38 -10.50
CA GLN A 185 -27.69 9.06 -11.88
C GLN A 185 -27.09 7.70 -12.31
N VAL A 186 -25.90 7.39 -11.90
CA VAL A 186 -25.27 6.08 -12.14
C VAL A 186 -26.06 4.95 -11.47
N HIS A 187 -26.55 5.15 -10.24
CA HIS A 187 -27.39 4.16 -9.56
C HIS A 187 -28.72 3.96 -10.29
N ALA A 188 -29.36 5.04 -10.72
CA ALA A 188 -30.60 4.95 -11.50
C ALA A 188 -30.36 4.25 -12.84
N LEU A 189 -29.29 4.59 -13.53
CA LEU A 189 -28.86 3.93 -14.76
C LEU A 189 -28.62 2.43 -14.58
N LYS A 190 -27.87 2.04 -13.54
CA LYS A 190 -27.62 0.62 -13.21
C LYS A 190 -28.93 -0.14 -13.00
N ALA A 191 -29.85 0.42 -12.23
CA ALA A 191 -31.14 -0.19 -11.97
C ALA A 191 -31.98 -0.38 -13.24
N ALA A 192 -32.05 0.68 -14.08
CA ALA A 192 -32.79 0.63 -15.33
C ALA A 192 -32.16 -0.34 -16.34
N LEU A 193 -30.81 -0.36 -16.43
CA LEU A 193 -30.07 -1.28 -17.29
C LEU A 193 -30.23 -2.74 -16.84
N ALA A 194 -30.17 -2.99 -15.52
CA ALA A 194 -30.36 -4.33 -14.95
C ALA A 194 -31.74 -4.90 -15.32
N GLN A 195 -32.79 -4.08 -15.27
CA GLN A 195 -34.12 -4.51 -15.67
C GLN A 195 -34.17 -4.86 -17.16
N ARG A 196 -33.59 -4.02 -18.02
CA ARG A 196 -33.53 -4.29 -19.48
C ARG A 196 -32.76 -5.55 -19.81
N PHE A 197 -31.68 -5.83 -19.08
CA PHE A 197 -30.90 -7.06 -19.24
C PHE A 197 -31.72 -8.27 -18.82
N THR A 198 -32.38 -8.21 -17.66
CA THR A 198 -33.24 -9.30 -17.14
C THR A 198 -34.37 -9.62 -18.12
N ASP A 199 -35.01 -8.61 -18.70
CA ASP A 199 -36.06 -8.79 -19.71
C ASP A 199 -35.59 -9.54 -20.96
N ASN A 200 -34.28 -9.58 -21.20
CA ASN A 200 -33.65 -10.22 -22.35
C ASN A 200 -32.83 -11.47 -22.00
N GLY A 201 -32.89 -11.94 -20.75
CA GLY A 201 -32.26 -13.20 -20.30
C GLY A 201 -30.79 -13.02 -19.92
N LEU A 202 -30.36 -11.77 -19.69
CA LEU A 202 -29.07 -11.41 -19.12
C LEU A 202 -29.24 -10.91 -17.67
N GLU A 203 -28.21 -11.00 -16.89
CA GLU A 203 -28.11 -10.39 -15.56
C GLU A 203 -26.96 -9.40 -15.59
N LEU A 204 -27.23 -8.16 -15.22
CA LEU A 204 -26.18 -7.16 -15.03
C LEU A 204 -25.47 -7.49 -13.69
N ALA A 205 -24.23 -7.93 -13.78
CA ALA A 205 -23.41 -8.17 -12.59
C ALA A 205 -22.92 -6.84 -12.00
N ASP A 206 -22.37 -5.95 -12.83
CA ASP A 206 -22.03 -4.58 -12.46
C ASP A 206 -21.83 -3.71 -13.71
N MET A 207 -21.83 -2.40 -13.51
CA MET A 207 -21.44 -1.42 -14.51
C MET A 207 -20.49 -0.42 -13.86
N LEU A 208 -19.31 -0.28 -14.43
CA LEU A 208 -18.24 0.58 -13.92
C LEU A 208 -17.96 1.67 -14.93
N ILE A 209 -17.94 2.92 -14.49
CA ILE A 209 -17.45 4.03 -15.28
C ILE A 209 -16.03 4.29 -14.81
N ARG A 210 -15.06 4.08 -15.69
CA ARG A 210 -13.62 4.13 -15.37
C ARG A 210 -13.04 5.51 -15.55
N GLN A 211 -13.35 6.15 -16.68
CA GLN A 211 -12.74 7.41 -17.05
C GLN A 211 -13.76 8.34 -17.71
N TYR A 212 -13.53 9.62 -17.53
CA TYR A 212 -14.25 10.71 -18.19
C TYR A 212 -13.23 11.54 -18.95
N ASP A 213 -13.39 11.60 -20.24
CA ASP A 213 -12.50 12.39 -21.08
C ASP A 213 -13.26 13.57 -21.67
N TYR A 214 -12.72 14.77 -21.46
CA TYR A 214 -13.32 16.01 -21.88
C TYR A 214 -12.52 16.59 -23.03
N PRO A 215 -13.16 17.40 -23.90
CA PRO A 215 -12.41 18.18 -24.86
C PRO A 215 -11.34 19.05 -24.18
N ASP A 216 -10.18 19.17 -24.82
CA ASP A 216 -9.03 19.92 -24.29
C ASP A 216 -9.39 21.33 -23.81
N THR A 217 -10.28 22.01 -24.54
CA THR A 217 -10.75 23.34 -24.16
C THR A 217 -11.49 23.39 -22.84
N PHE A 218 -12.33 22.39 -22.56
CA PHE A 218 -13.05 22.29 -21.30
C PHE A 218 -12.13 21.92 -20.17
N GLN A 219 -11.20 20.98 -20.41
CA GLN A 219 -10.20 20.58 -19.42
C GLN A 219 -9.36 21.79 -18.99
N GLN A 220 -8.82 22.56 -19.95
CA GLN A 220 -8.02 23.75 -19.65
C GLN A 220 -8.78 24.80 -18.83
N LEU A 221 -10.03 25.08 -19.18
CA LEU A 221 -10.86 26.04 -18.44
C LEU A 221 -11.16 25.54 -17.01
N THR A 222 -11.46 24.26 -16.85
CA THR A 222 -11.75 23.65 -15.55
C THR A 222 -10.50 23.60 -14.68
N GLU A 223 -9.35 23.27 -15.27
CA GLU A 223 -8.06 23.29 -14.57
C GLU A 223 -7.71 24.70 -14.08
N GLN A 224 -7.85 25.72 -14.96
CA GLN A 224 -7.61 27.10 -14.57
C GLN A 224 -8.53 27.55 -13.43
N LYS A 225 -9.84 27.22 -13.51
CA LYS A 225 -10.80 27.51 -12.42
C LYS A 225 -10.38 26.82 -11.13
N LYS A 226 -10.05 25.53 -11.16
CA LYS A 226 -9.58 24.78 -9.97
C LYS A 226 -8.30 25.35 -9.38
N ILE A 227 -7.33 25.72 -10.23
CA ILE A 227 -6.08 26.37 -9.77
C ILE A 227 -6.39 27.70 -9.10
N GLN A 228 -7.30 28.51 -9.66
CA GLN A 228 -7.71 29.76 -9.04
C GLN A 228 -8.43 29.55 -7.70
N ASP A 229 -9.39 28.64 -7.64
CA ASP A 229 -10.11 28.29 -6.41
C ASP A 229 -9.15 27.75 -5.33
N GLN A 230 -8.23 26.88 -5.73
CA GLN A 230 -7.20 26.37 -4.83
C GLN A 230 -6.22 27.45 -4.37
N SER A 231 -5.87 28.40 -5.24
CA SER A 231 -5.05 29.54 -4.88
C SER A 231 -5.73 30.45 -3.85
N VAL A 232 -7.05 30.69 -4.01
CA VAL A 232 -7.86 31.44 -3.03
C VAL A 232 -7.88 30.71 -1.69
N LEU A 233 -8.16 29.42 -1.67
CA LEU A 233 -8.14 28.61 -0.43
C LEU A 233 -6.75 28.59 0.22
N THR A 234 -5.70 28.45 -0.59
CA THR A 234 -4.33 28.48 -0.11
C THR A 234 -3.98 29.84 0.49
N ASN A 235 -4.35 30.94 -0.18
CA ASN A 235 -4.12 32.28 0.34
C ASN A 235 -4.91 32.54 1.64
N GLN A 236 -6.13 32.04 1.74
CA GLN A 236 -6.91 32.13 2.98
C GLN A 236 -6.25 31.32 4.12
N ALA A 237 -5.75 30.11 3.80
CA ALA A 237 -5.03 29.29 4.77
C ALA A 237 -3.72 29.94 5.22
N LEU A 238 -2.94 30.51 4.28
CA LEU A 238 -1.73 31.27 4.58
C LEU A 238 -2.02 32.52 5.43
N ALA A 239 -3.10 33.25 5.12
CA ALA A 239 -3.51 34.43 5.92
C ALA A 239 -3.84 34.01 7.34
N LYS A 240 -4.62 32.94 7.54
CA LYS A 240 -4.91 32.38 8.87
C LYS A 240 -3.65 31.91 9.59
N GLN A 241 -2.76 31.25 8.88
CA GLN A 241 -1.48 30.81 9.43
C GLN A 241 -0.62 31.99 9.86
N ALA A 242 -0.54 33.05 9.05
CA ALA A 242 0.18 34.28 9.39
C ALA A 242 -0.44 34.98 10.62
N GLU A 243 -1.76 35.03 10.74
CA GLU A 243 -2.44 35.55 11.91
C GLU A 243 -2.08 34.75 13.17
N VAL A 244 -2.19 33.42 13.10
CA VAL A 244 -1.85 32.54 14.23
C VAL A 244 -0.36 32.68 14.59
N GLN A 245 0.51 32.73 13.58
CA GLN A 245 1.96 32.92 13.80
C GLN A 245 2.26 34.27 14.47
N THR A 246 1.59 35.34 14.03
CA THR A 246 1.72 36.68 14.64
C THR A 246 1.26 36.66 16.09
N ARG A 247 0.14 36.01 16.36
CA ARG A 247 -0.38 35.83 17.74
C ARG A 247 0.57 35.04 18.60
N LEU A 248 1.12 33.92 18.04
CA LEU A 248 2.12 33.09 18.72
C LEU A 248 3.39 33.90 19.04
N ASN A 249 3.92 34.63 18.05
CA ASN A 249 5.13 35.43 18.22
C ASN A 249 4.90 36.54 19.31
N ARG A 250 3.70 37.13 19.34
CA ARG A 250 3.35 38.08 20.37
C ARG A 250 3.35 37.45 21.76
N VAL A 251 2.71 36.29 21.92
CA VAL A 251 2.68 35.55 23.20
C VAL A 251 4.10 35.12 23.62
N ILE A 252 4.91 34.68 22.70
CA ILE A 252 6.32 34.35 22.98
C ILE A 252 7.10 35.56 23.41
N ALA A 253 6.94 36.72 22.73
CA ALA A 253 7.63 37.95 23.08
C ALA A 253 7.15 38.49 24.48
N GLU A 254 5.87 38.43 24.75
CA GLU A 254 5.32 38.77 26.07
C GLU A 254 5.86 37.82 27.16
N GLY A 255 5.88 36.52 26.88
CA GLY A 255 6.46 35.52 27.79
C GLY A 255 7.95 35.75 28.04
N GLN A 256 8.74 36.00 26.99
CA GLN A 256 10.15 36.32 27.13
C GLN A 256 10.42 37.57 27.91
N ASN A 257 9.62 38.62 27.66
CA ASN A 257 9.72 39.86 28.44
C ASN A 257 9.46 39.61 29.93
N LEU A 258 8.42 38.81 30.23
CA LEU A 258 8.07 38.46 31.62
C LEU A 258 9.19 37.67 32.29
N VAL A 259 9.79 36.69 31.57
CA VAL A 259 10.93 35.92 32.05
C VAL A 259 12.15 36.83 32.25
N ASN A 260 12.42 37.74 31.32
CA ASN A 260 13.55 38.66 31.43
C ASN A 260 13.40 39.61 32.63
N VAL A 261 12.20 40.18 32.85
CA VAL A 261 11.91 41.02 34.01
C VAL A 261 12.06 40.20 35.30
N SER A 262 11.45 39.01 35.35
CA SER A 262 11.57 38.14 36.53
C SER A 262 13.01 37.76 36.80
N THR A 263 13.77 37.40 35.76
CA THR A 263 15.20 37.05 35.87
C THR A 263 16.02 38.24 36.37
N ALA A 264 15.73 39.47 35.88
CA ALA A 264 16.41 40.68 36.35
C ALA A 264 16.10 40.95 37.83
N GLU A 265 14.84 40.78 38.23
CA GLU A 265 14.43 40.94 39.64
C GLU A 265 15.12 39.89 40.53
N PHE A 266 15.13 38.63 40.13
CA PHE A 266 15.86 37.57 40.88
C PHE A 266 17.35 37.83 40.93
N ASN A 267 17.96 38.28 39.84
CA ASN A 267 19.38 38.63 39.85
C ASN A 267 19.67 39.82 40.76
N ALA A 268 18.81 40.83 40.80
CA ALA A 268 18.94 41.93 41.72
C ALA A 268 18.86 41.46 43.18
N GLN A 269 17.87 40.58 43.51
CA GLN A 269 17.75 39.97 44.82
C GLN A 269 18.98 39.13 45.20
N ILE A 270 19.45 38.29 44.27
CA ILE A 270 20.69 37.49 44.48
C ILE A 270 21.86 38.41 44.74
N THR A 271 22.00 39.52 44.01
CA THR A 271 23.09 40.50 44.18
C THR A 271 22.98 41.15 45.56
N GLU A 272 21.79 41.56 45.99
CA GLU A 272 21.54 42.12 47.30
C GLU A 272 21.88 41.11 48.43
N ILE A 273 21.42 39.86 48.28
CA ILE A 273 21.72 38.77 49.24
C ILE A 273 23.23 38.51 49.30
N ASN A 274 23.89 38.46 48.15
CA ASN A 274 25.32 38.25 48.09
C ASN A 274 26.08 39.44 48.71
N ALA A 275 25.63 40.66 48.49
CA ALA A 275 26.21 41.85 49.14
C ALA A 275 26.04 41.80 50.67
N LYS A 276 24.84 41.45 51.17
CA LYS A 276 24.60 41.26 52.60
C LYS A 276 25.45 40.12 53.17
N LYS A 277 25.56 38.99 52.46
CA LYS A 277 26.42 37.86 52.85
C LYS A 277 27.89 38.30 52.94
N ASN A 278 28.38 38.99 51.90
CA ASN A 278 29.76 39.45 51.89
C ASN A 278 30.05 40.45 53.01
N LEU A 279 29.12 41.35 53.29
CA LEU A 279 29.23 42.28 54.40
C LEU A 279 29.29 41.55 55.73
N TYR A 280 28.35 40.59 55.93
CA TYR A 280 28.35 39.73 57.12
C TYR A 280 29.66 38.92 57.27
N GLN A 281 30.12 38.32 56.21
CA GLN A 281 31.41 37.58 56.21
C GLN A 281 32.59 38.51 56.58
N ARG A 282 32.65 39.70 55.96
CA ARG A 282 33.70 40.69 56.27
C ARG A 282 33.64 41.10 57.74
N GLN A 283 32.42 41.37 58.27
CA GLN A 283 32.28 41.67 59.68
C GLN A 283 32.76 40.54 60.60
N LYS A 284 32.35 39.29 60.27
CA LYS A 284 32.73 38.13 61.06
C LYS A 284 34.24 37.79 60.93
N THR A 285 34.81 37.99 59.74
CA THR A 285 36.26 37.85 59.55
C THR A 285 37.00 38.93 60.34
N ALA A 286 36.56 40.20 60.31
CA ALA A 286 37.21 41.23 61.07
C ALA A 286 37.09 41.05 62.59
N GLU A 287 35.92 40.54 63.10
CA GLU A 287 35.73 40.15 64.48
C GLU A 287 36.71 39.00 64.87
N ALA A 288 36.81 37.96 64.00
CA ALA A 288 37.70 36.82 64.21
C ALA A 288 39.19 37.27 64.18
N ASP A 289 39.56 38.11 63.19
CA ASP A 289 40.92 38.65 63.12
C ASP A 289 41.27 39.47 64.34
N LEU A 290 40.32 40.27 64.85
CA LEU A 290 40.52 41.07 66.04
C LEU A 290 40.73 40.15 67.27
N LEU A 291 39.91 39.06 67.38
CA LEU A 291 40.07 38.08 68.44
C LEU A 291 41.43 37.37 68.36
N VAL A 292 41.80 36.94 67.12
CA VAL A 292 43.10 36.29 66.92
C VAL A 292 44.27 37.22 67.21
N LYS A 293 44.22 38.48 66.76
CA LYS A 293 45.23 39.47 67.03
C LYS A 293 45.35 39.85 68.53
N SER A 294 44.20 39.96 69.18
CA SER A 294 44.17 40.20 70.62
C SER A 294 44.76 39.02 71.43
N ALA A 295 44.41 37.77 71.03
CA ALA A 295 44.98 36.58 71.62
C ALA A 295 46.49 36.46 71.35
N GLN A 296 46.95 36.78 70.12
CA GLN A 296 48.38 36.84 69.77
C GLN A 296 49.11 37.92 70.57
N ALA A 297 48.53 39.10 70.75
CA ALA A 297 49.11 40.17 71.55
C ALA A 297 49.25 39.74 73.01
N ASN A 298 48.19 39.19 73.59
CA ASN A 298 48.22 38.64 74.95
C ASN A 298 49.25 37.51 75.08
N GLY A 299 49.28 36.59 74.06
CA GLY A 299 50.26 35.51 74.03
C GLY A 299 51.70 36.05 73.93
N THR A 300 51.93 37.06 73.10
CA THR A 300 53.24 37.73 72.97
C THR A 300 53.64 38.40 74.28
N GLU A 301 52.68 39.10 74.91
CA GLU A 301 52.93 39.70 76.20
C GLU A 301 53.29 38.69 77.24
N GLN A 302 52.58 37.56 77.30
CA GLN A 302 52.90 36.44 78.21
C GLN A 302 54.32 35.83 77.89
N ILE A 303 54.62 35.69 76.63
CA ILE A 303 55.95 35.19 76.18
C ILE A 303 57.03 36.21 76.60
N ASN A 304 56.80 37.50 76.41
CA ASN A 304 57.75 38.53 76.75
C ASN A 304 57.98 38.56 78.26
N ARG A 305 56.91 38.45 79.11
CA ARG A 305 57.02 38.31 80.51
C ARG A 305 57.74 37.02 80.94
N ALA A 306 57.54 35.89 80.24
CA ALA A 306 58.26 34.67 80.48
C ALA A 306 59.75 34.73 80.05
N LEU A 307 60.05 35.60 79.03
CA LEU A 307 61.44 35.84 78.59
C LEU A 307 62.24 36.76 79.53
N GLU A 308 61.55 37.47 80.43
CA GLU A 308 62.17 38.22 81.50
C GLU A 308 62.69 37.30 82.69
N GLY A 309 62.33 36.00 82.64
CA GLY A 309 62.67 34.97 83.61
C GLY A 309 63.77 34.01 83.14
N ALA A 310 64.23 33.15 84.07
CA ALA A 310 65.36 32.18 83.89
C ALA A 310 65.18 31.08 82.83
N GLY A 311 63.97 31.05 82.10
CA GLY A 311 63.61 30.10 81.03
C GLY A 311 63.89 30.47 79.61
N SER A 312 64.33 31.73 79.36
CA SER A 312 64.44 32.35 78.00
C SER A 312 65.33 31.57 77.03
N ALA A 313 66.40 30.98 77.47
CA ALA A 313 67.34 30.24 76.60
C ALA A 313 66.72 28.93 75.97
N LYS A 314 65.79 28.25 76.74
CA LYS A 314 65.13 27.05 76.27
C LYS A 314 64.04 27.37 75.23
N LEU A 315 63.34 28.43 75.43
CA LEU A 315 62.26 28.87 74.53
C LEU A 315 62.81 29.38 73.14
N LEU A 316 63.92 30.01 73.17
CA LEU A 316 64.62 30.44 71.90
C LEU A 316 65.11 29.24 71.11
N ARG A 317 65.60 28.17 71.75
CA ARG A 317 65.99 26.92 71.06
C ARG A 317 64.80 26.19 70.45
N LEU A 318 63.64 26.14 71.14
CA LEU A 318 62.39 25.54 70.64
C LEU A 318 61.86 26.32 69.40
N ARG A 319 61.80 27.64 69.46
CA ARG A 319 61.40 28.46 68.35
C ARG A 319 62.29 28.34 67.14
N ARG A 320 63.60 28.22 67.29
CA ARG A 320 64.50 27.98 66.18
C ARG A 320 64.30 26.60 65.57
N GLY A 321 63.99 25.60 66.35
CA GLY A 321 63.65 24.23 65.90
C GLY A 321 62.37 24.22 65.05
N ILE A 322 61.29 24.91 65.50
CA ILE A 322 60.03 25.01 64.75
C ILE A 322 60.23 25.79 63.43
N ALA A 323 60.93 26.91 63.45
CA ALA A 323 61.21 27.70 62.26
C ALA A 323 62.05 26.97 61.20
N LEU A 324 62.94 26.08 61.62
CA LEU A 324 63.67 25.21 60.72
C LEU A 324 62.76 24.13 60.08
N LEU A 325 61.81 23.59 60.83
CA LEU A 325 60.85 22.61 60.33
C LEU A 325 59.81 23.26 59.38
N GLU A 326 59.37 24.51 59.61
CA GLU A 326 58.46 25.26 58.73
C GLU A 326 59.14 25.69 57.43
N GLY A 327 60.49 25.79 57.42
CA GLY A 327 61.27 26.15 56.23
C GLY A 327 61.44 25.03 55.20
N ILE A 328 61.05 23.80 55.55
CA ILE A 328 61.10 22.65 54.63
C ILE A 328 59.85 22.67 53.74
N LYS A 329 59.89 23.43 52.67
CA LYS A 329 58.86 23.44 51.62
C LYS A 329 59.23 22.45 50.53
N GLY A 330 58.76 21.22 50.65
CA GLY A 330 58.86 20.20 49.63
C GLY A 330 57.97 19.02 49.88
N PRO A 331 57.47 18.37 48.85
CA PRO A 331 56.66 17.14 49.07
C PRO A 331 57.55 16.03 49.65
N ILE A 332 57.16 15.49 50.80
CA ILE A 332 57.82 14.33 51.40
C ILE A 332 57.23 13.09 50.69
N TYR A 333 58.06 12.46 49.85
CA TYR A 333 57.72 11.19 49.24
C TYR A 333 58.10 10.05 50.16
N ILE A 334 57.15 9.32 50.65
CA ILE A 334 57.36 8.06 51.35
C ILE A 334 57.30 6.95 50.29
N THR A 335 58.40 6.36 49.92
CA THR A 335 58.42 5.19 49.04
C THR A 335 58.74 3.96 49.82
N GLU A 336 57.99 2.90 49.62
CA GLU A 336 58.22 1.60 50.21
C GLU A 336 59.43 0.87 49.57
N ASP A 337 59.87 1.28 48.40
CA ASP A 337 61.02 0.70 47.71
C ASP A 337 61.96 1.80 47.21
N PRO A 338 63.08 2.02 47.85
CA PRO A 338 64.05 3.07 47.50
C PRO A 338 64.82 2.80 46.20
N THR A 339 64.62 1.66 45.52
CA THR A 339 65.36 1.30 44.30
C THR A 339 64.56 1.56 42.99
N ASP A 340 63.23 1.85 43.05
CA ASP A 340 62.41 2.14 41.88
C ASP A 340 62.32 3.65 41.57
N LEU A 341 63.37 4.17 40.98
CA LEU A 341 63.48 5.57 40.53
C LEU A 341 62.61 5.88 39.28
N GLY A 342 62.03 4.86 38.60
CA GLY A 342 61.30 5.02 37.37
C GLY A 342 59.89 5.61 37.52
N ARG A 343 59.29 5.57 38.69
CA ARG A 343 57.91 6.06 38.97
C ARG A 343 57.83 7.52 39.43
N LEU A 344 58.97 8.14 39.65
CA LEU A 344 59.03 9.55 40.13
C LEU A 344 58.90 10.57 39.02
N GLY A 345 58.84 10.14 37.77
CA GLY A 345 58.92 11.06 36.61
C GLY A 345 57.62 11.35 35.87
N ASN A 346 56.43 10.81 36.26
CA ASN A 346 55.21 11.01 35.46
C ASN A 346 54.01 11.35 36.34
N PRO A 347 53.73 12.62 36.63
CA PRO A 347 52.46 13.04 37.20
C PRO A 347 51.39 12.98 36.09
N LYS A 348 50.38 12.13 36.27
CA LYS A 348 49.13 12.28 35.54
C LYS A 348 48.29 13.37 36.16
#